data_69e93bbc29e5c3750706347ebc2ebdc6
#
_entry.id   69e93bbc29e5c3750706347ebc2ebdc6
#
_cell.length_a   1.000
_cell.length_b   1.000
_cell.length_c   1.000
_cell.angle_alpha   90.00
_cell.angle_beta   90.00
_cell.angle_gamma   90.00
#
_symmetry.space_group_name_H-M   'P 1'
#
loop_
_entity.id
_entity.type
_entity.pdbx_description
1 polymer ?
#
loop_
_entity_poly.entity_id
_entity_poly.type
_entity_poly.pdbx_seq_one_letter_code
_entity_poly.pdbx_strand_id
1 'polypeptide(L)'
;MHRNTALLIIVILLCASSALGRGVNYQFTSISIEEGLSQSTVQSILLDKKGKLWIGTRNGLNSYTGQDLKIFKSNPEDRYSLPDNEILHLTQDSLNNIWISTREGMVTYDEKHGNFTLVNRDIIYSSLCITDGILFGSENRIYKYDYKKRSFKSINIKKQEDKGSDVTKYRVQKIIAFSEREALVATRRDGVYVLDYQTMRLKRLFSGSNNILQGAYLSSNGYIYLSFWGQGLFCYEKTGKFIKRYTKENSDLTNNYVLDIVEKEGFLWLATDGGGINRLE
;
A
#
# COMPACT_ATOMS: atom_id res chain seq x y z
N MET A 1 33.78 18.63 -55.74
CA MET A 1 32.69 17.83 -55.15
C MET A 1 33.01 17.22 -53.76
N HIS A 2 34.26 16.95 -53.39
CA HIS A 2 34.63 16.32 -52.11
C HIS A 2 34.56 17.23 -50.85
N ARG A 3 34.55 18.56 -51.00
CA ARG A 3 34.55 19.51 -49.85
C ARG A 3 33.18 19.63 -49.17
N ASN A 4 32.09 19.50 -49.93
CA ASN A 4 30.72 19.59 -49.39
C ASN A 4 30.23 18.31 -48.74
N THR A 5 30.75 17.16 -49.16
CA THR A 5 30.43 15.87 -48.52
C THR A 5 31.08 15.71 -47.16
N ALA A 6 32.30 16.20 -46.97
CA ALA A 6 32.97 16.20 -45.67
C ALA A 6 32.26 17.11 -44.65
N LEU A 7 31.75 18.28 -45.08
CA LEU A 7 31.01 19.16 -44.20
C LEU A 7 29.66 18.59 -43.77
N LEU A 8 28.98 17.84 -44.67
CA LEU A 8 27.71 17.17 -44.37
C LEU A 8 27.88 16.03 -43.33
N ILE A 9 28.99 15.25 -43.45
CA ILE A 9 29.32 14.17 -42.53
C ILE A 9 29.64 14.74 -41.14
N ILE A 10 30.36 15.85 -41.04
CA ILE A 10 30.66 16.52 -39.75
C ILE A 10 29.38 17.04 -39.08
N VAL A 11 28.44 17.60 -39.84
CA VAL A 11 27.13 18.07 -39.30
C VAL A 11 26.29 16.90 -38.81
N ILE A 12 26.27 15.79 -39.53
CA ILE A 12 25.55 14.56 -39.10
C ILE A 12 26.18 13.97 -37.86
N LEU A 13 27.51 13.95 -37.74
CA LEU A 13 28.20 13.47 -36.52
C LEU A 13 27.99 14.42 -35.32
N LEU A 14 27.90 15.74 -35.52
CA LEU A 14 27.58 16.68 -34.47
C LEU A 14 26.13 16.62 -34.03
N CYS A 15 25.18 16.29 -34.92
CA CYS A 15 23.78 16.04 -34.55
C CYS A 15 23.57 14.70 -33.85
N ALA A 16 24.38 13.68 -34.15
CA ALA A 16 24.31 12.38 -33.50
C ALA A 16 24.85 12.41 -32.06
N SER A 17 25.76 13.32 -31.73
CA SER A 17 26.29 13.47 -30.35
C SER A 17 25.34 14.15 -29.38
N SER A 18 24.30 14.84 -29.85
CA SER A 18 23.28 15.46 -29.00
C SER A 18 22.13 14.50 -28.60
N ALA A 19 22.10 13.30 -29.15
CA ALA A 19 21.12 12.25 -28.84
C ALA A 19 21.57 11.26 -27.74
N LEU A 20 22.73 11.51 -27.11
CA LEU A 20 23.10 10.81 -25.87
C LEU A 20 22.17 11.31 -24.77
N GLY A 21 21.10 10.54 -24.52
CA GLY A 21 20.15 10.82 -23.47
C GLY A 21 20.90 11.11 -22.17
N ARG A 22 20.65 12.27 -21.60
CA ARG A 22 21.08 12.59 -20.23
C ARG A 22 20.48 11.52 -19.33
N GLY A 23 21.27 10.52 -18.97
CA GLY A 23 20.91 9.58 -17.93
C GLY A 23 20.54 10.42 -16.70
N VAL A 24 19.32 10.27 -16.23
CA VAL A 24 18.89 10.89 -14.98
C VAL A 24 19.73 10.21 -13.89
N ASN A 25 20.74 10.92 -13.38
CA ASN A 25 21.51 10.44 -12.23
C ASN A 25 20.60 10.58 -11.00
N TYR A 26 20.02 9.46 -10.57
CA TYR A 26 19.30 9.40 -9.30
C TYR A 26 20.32 9.38 -8.17
N GLN A 27 20.24 10.38 -7.31
CA GLN A 27 21.02 10.43 -6.07
C GLN A 27 20.10 9.99 -4.92
N PHE A 28 20.52 8.96 -4.18
CA PHE A 28 19.83 8.52 -2.97
C PHE A 28 20.30 9.32 -1.78
N THR A 29 19.36 9.85 -0.99
CA THR A 29 19.61 10.36 0.35
C THR A 29 18.83 9.49 1.33
N SER A 30 19.41 9.13 2.46
CA SER A 30 18.76 8.37 3.52
C SER A 30 18.30 9.28 4.65
N ILE A 31 17.19 8.93 5.28
CA ILE A 31 16.77 9.47 6.58
C ILE A 31 16.84 8.30 7.55
N SER A 32 17.83 8.30 8.39
CA SER A 32 18.12 7.25 9.38
C SER A 32 17.91 7.76 10.81
N ILE A 33 18.28 6.96 11.79
CA ILE A 33 18.31 7.38 13.19
C ILE A 33 19.33 8.52 13.41
N GLU A 34 20.38 8.57 12.61
CA GLU A 34 21.39 9.63 12.68
C GLU A 34 20.83 11.00 12.28
N GLU A 35 19.89 11.02 11.31
CA GLU A 35 19.14 12.21 10.92
C GLU A 35 17.90 12.47 11.81
N GLY A 36 17.71 11.66 12.86
CA GLY A 36 16.68 11.87 13.86
C GLY A 36 15.42 11.01 13.72
N LEU A 37 15.40 10.01 12.82
CA LEU A 37 14.27 9.08 12.73
C LEU A 37 14.09 8.29 14.02
N SER A 38 12.86 8.10 14.47
CA SER A 38 12.55 7.46 15.76
C SER A 38 13.00 6.00 15.85
N GLN A 39 13.11 5.30 14.71
CA GLN A 39 13.59 3.90 14.62
C GLN A 39 13.79 3.51 13.16
N SER A 40 14.76 2.63 12.86
CA SER A 40 15.16 2.25 11.47
C SER A 40 14.16 1.39 10.71
N THR A 41 13.26 0.67 11.41
CA THR A 41 12.25 -0.15 10.74
C THR A 41 11.02 0.69 10.40
N VAL A 42 10.95 1.16 9.17
CA VAL A 42 9.78 1.87 8.62
C VAL A 42 8.74 0.86 8.18
N GLN A 43 7.51 0.99 8.67
CA GLN A 43 6.39 0.10 8.33
C GLN A 43 5.39 0.75 7.37
N SER A 44 5.23 2.07 7.42
CA SER A 44 4.30 2.79 6.58
C SER A 44 4.81 4.19 6.28
N ILE A 45 4.58 4.65 5.05
CA ILE A 45 4.93 6.00 4.60
C ILE A 45 3.69 6.62 3.96
N LEU A 46 3.46 7.89 4.23
CA LEU A 46 2.39 8.68 3.64
C LEU A 46 2.90 10.08 3.31
N LEU A 47 2.85 10.47 2.04
CA LEU A 47 3.00 11.87 1.63
C LEU A 47 1.61 12.50 1.62
N ASP A 48 1.38 13.46 2.52
CA ASP A 48 0.08 14.13 2.58
C ASP A 48 -0.07 15.19 1.48
N LYS A 49 -1.30 15.66 1.28
CA LYS A 49 -1.61 16.66 0.23
C LYS A 49 -0.95 18.03 0.46
N LYS A 50 -0.38 18.27 1.63
CA LYS A 50 0.39 19.48 1.95
C LYS A 50 1.89 19.32 1.67
N GLY A 51 2.31 18.13 1.22
CA GLY A 51 3.71 17.78 0.97
C GLY A 51 4.50 17.38 2.20
N LYS A 52 3.85 17.15 3.35
CA LYS A 52 4.49 16.63 4.56
C LYS A 52 4.58 15.10 4.47
N LEU A 53 5.76 14.54 4.72
CA LEU A 53 6.00 13.12 4.76
C LEU A 53 5.76 12.59 6.17
N TRP A 54 4.84 11.64 6.31
CA TRP A 54 4.58 10.90 7.54
C TRP A 54 5.25 9.54 7.46
N ILE A 55 6.02 9.18 8.49
CA ILE A 55 6.81 7.95 8.52
C ILE A 55 6.45 7.19 9.80
N GLY A 56 5.76 6.08 9.62
CA GLY A 56 5.40 5.15 10.70
C GLY A 56 6.50 4.13 10.92
N THR A 57 7.02 4.07 12.12
CA THR A 57 8.06 3.11 12.51
C THR A 57 7.55 2.15 13.60
N ARG A 58 8.37 1.19 14.01
CA ARG A 58 8.07 0.36 15.18
C ARG A 58 8.17 1.09 16.51
N ASN A 59 8.68 2.32 16.52
CA ASN A 59 8.88 3.07 17.77
C ASN A 59 8.60 4.56 17.60
N GLY A 60 7.47 4.89 17.03
CA GLY A 60 6.93 6.25 16.90
C GLY A 60 6.51 6.62 15.48
N LEU A 61 5.68 7.66 15.42
CA LEU A 61 5.31 8.36 14.21
C LEU A 61 6.25 9.54 14.01
N ASN A 62 6.73 9.72 12.79
CA ASN A 62 7.56 10.86 12.43
C ASN A 62 6.85 11.69 11.37
N SER A 63 6.98 13.01 11.42
CA SER A 63 6.61 13.88 10.31
C SER A 63 7.82 14.67 9.84
N TYR A 64 8.03 14.72 8.53
CA TYR A 64 9.15 15.36 7.89
C TYR A 64 8.68 16.37 6.83
N THR A 65 9.21 17.59 6.90
CA THR A 65 8.82 18.69 5.99
C THR A 65 9.88 19.01 4.93
N GLY A 66 10.95 18.21 4.87
CA GLY A 66 12.13 18.48 4.04
C GLY A 66 13.27 19.16 4.81
N GLN A 67 12.97 19.78 5.96
CA GLN A 67 13.95 20.42 6.85
C GLN A 67 13.83 19.91 8.29
N ASP A 68 12.60 19.91 8.82
CA ASP A 68 12.32 19.52 10.20
C ASP A 68 11.74 18.13 10.30
N LEU A 69 12.25 17.34 11.24
CA LEU A 69 11.73 16.03 11.59
C LEU A 69 11.17 16.09 13.01
N LYS A 70 9.85 15.85 13.14
CA LYS A 70 9.16 15.81 14.43
C LYS A 70 8.74 14.39 14.76
N ILE A 71 9.01 13.93 15.98
CA ILE A 71 8.65 12.61 16.47
C ILE A 71 7.46 12.72 17.42
N PHE A 72 6.49 11.80 17.23
CA PHE A 72 5.35 11.60 18.12
C PHE A 72 5.44 10.22 18.77
N LYS A 73 5.22 10.17 20.06
CA LYS A 73 5.27 8.95 20.86
C LYS A 73 4.03 8.80 21.72
N SER A 74 3.79 7.58 22.17
CA SER A 74 2.81 7.28 23.20
C SER A 74 3.29 7.84 24.54
N ASN A 75 2.37 8.49 25.25
CA ASN A 75 2.55 8.93 26.63
C ASN A 75 1.31 8.55 27.44
N PRO A 76 1.39 7.59 28.35
CA PRO A 76 0.24 7.14 29.16
C PRO A 76 -0.41 8.25 30.01
N GLU A 77 0.33 9.30 30.34
CA GLU A 77 -0.18 10.44 31.11
C GLU A 77 -0.90 11.49 30.24
N ASP A 78 -0.72 11.41 28.90
CA ASP A 78 -1.36 12.30 27.94
C ASP A 78 -2.38 11.56 27.07
N ARG A 79 -3.65 11.71 27.40
CA ARG A 79 -4.79 11.11 26.65
C ARG A 79 -4.85 11.51 25.16
N TYR A 80 -4.13 12.56 24.78
CA TYR A 80 -4.09 13.08 23.42
C TYR A 80 -2.81 12.65 22.67
N SER A 81 -1.99 11.85 23.30
CA SER A 81 -0.83 11.21 22.64
C SER A 81 -1.25 10.00 21.80
N LEU A 82 -0.30 9.40 21.07
CA LEU A 82 -0.52 8.11 20.41
C LEU A 82 -0.84 7.03 21.45
N PRO A 83 -1.77 6.10 21.16
CA PRO A 83 -2.07 5.00 22.08
C PRO A 83 -0.94 3.98 22.19
N ASP A 84 -0.14 3.82 21.11
CA ASP A 84 1.02 2.93 21.07
C ASP A 84 2.09 3.47 20.11
N ASN A 85 3.34 3.04 20.30
CA ASN A 85 4.47 3.49 19.47
C ASN A 85 4.62 2.74 18.14
N GLU A 86 4.08 1.52 18.01
CA GLU A 86 4.20 0.76 16.77
C GLU A 86 3.15 1.21 15.77
N ILE A 87 3.60 1.90 14.71
CA ILE A 87 2.73 2.44 13.66
C ILE A 87 2.65 1.43 12.54
N LEU A 88 1.46 0.88 12.30
CA LEU A 88 1.24 -0.19 11.35
C LEU A 88 0.75 0.29 9.98
N HIS A 89 -0.08 1.33 9.95
CA HIS A 89 -0.66 1.85 8.71
C HIS A 89 -0.96 3.34 8.82
N LEU A 90 -0.69 4.05 7.73
CA LEU A 90 -0.96 5.48 7.58
C LEU A 90 -1.82 5.70 6.35
N THR A 91 -2.81 6.57 6.46
CA THR A 91 -3.58 6.99 5.30
C THR A 91 -4.14 8.40 5.49
N GLN A 92 -4.35 9.11 4.36
CA GLN A 92 -5.05 10.38 4.34
C GLN A 92 -6.36 10.21 3.58
N ASP A 93 -7.46 10.70 4.15
CA ASP A 93 -8.76 10.66 3.49
C ASP A 93 -8.97 11.85 2.53
N SER A 94 -10.11 11.84 1.83
CA SER A 94 -10.46 12.91 0.89
C SER A 94 -10.73 14.25 1.58
N LEU A 95 -11.01 14.26 2.86
CA LEU A 95 -11.22 15.45 3.71
C LEU A 95 -9.92 15.94 4.36
N ASN A 96 -8.78 15.33 4.01
CA ASN A 96 -7.43 15.60 4.52
C ASN A 96 -7.18 15.18 5.97
N ASN A 97 -8.05 14.37 6.58
CA ASN A 97 -7.74 13.80 7.88
C ASN A 97 -6.62 12.75 7.73
N ILE A 98 -5.67 12.77 8.65
CA ILE A 98 -4.62 11.74 8.76
C ILE A 98 -5.10 10.69 9.75
N TRP A 99 -5.15 9.44 9.28
CA TRP A 99 -5.53 8.27 10.04
C TRP A 99 -4.29 7.43 10.31
N ILE A 100 -4.06 7.11 11.56
CA ILE A 100 -2.87 6.38 12.02
C ILE A 100 -3.35 5.11 12.73
N SER A 101 -2.93 3.95 12.25
CA SER A 101 -3.15 2.69 12.94
C SER A 101 -1.93 2.31 13.77
N THR A 102 -2.18 1.99 15.02
CA THR A 102 -1.18 1.48 15.97
C THR A 102 -1.60 0.09 16.45
N ARG A 103 -0.79 -0.56 17.29
CA ARG A 103 -1.18 -1.82 17.93
C ARG A 103 -2.34 -1.71 18.91
N GLU A 104 -2.53 -0.54 19.50
CA GLU A 104 -3.60 -0.27 20.49
C GLU A 104 -4.81 0.44 19.87
N GLY A 105 -4.89 0.47 18.52
CA GLY A 105 -6.02 1.01 17.79
C GLY A 105 -5.67 2.10 16.79
N MET A 106 -6.72 2.66 16.19
CA MET A 106 -6.64 3.69 15.17
C MET A 106 -7.01 5.05 15.74
N VAL A 107 -6.17 6.04 15.42
CA VAL A 107 -6.36 7.45 15.81
C VAL A 107 -6.45 8.35 14.59
N THR A 108 -7.06 9.53 14.75
CA THR A 108 -6.93 10.67 13.84
C THR A 108 -6.03 11.73 14.45
N TYR A 109 -5.29 12.43 13.63
CA TYR A 109 -4.44 13.55 14.04
C TYR A 109 -5.11 14.90 13.76
N ASP A 110 -5.22 15.73 14.80
CA ASP A 110 -5.64 17.12 14.69
C ASP A 110 -4.39 18.01 14.63
N GLU A 111 -4.07 18.49 13.44
CA GLU A 111 -2.88 19.31 13.21
C GLU A 111 -2.94 20.66 13.97
N LYS A 112 -4.14 21.22 14.16
CA LYS A 112 -4.31 22.53 14.81
C LYS A 112 -3.92 22.49 16.29
N HIS A 113 -4.23 21.40 16.97
CA HIS A 113 -3.95 21.24 18.40
C HIS A 113 -2.76 20.30 18.66
N GLY A 114 -2.27 19.59 17.64
CA GLY A 114 -1.21 18.60 17.79
C GLY A 114 -1.65 17.31 18.48
N ASN A 115 -2.95 17.04 18.53
CA ASN A 115 -3.57 15.99 19.34
C ASN A 115 -3.94 14.77 18.50
N PHE A 116 -3.90 13.59 19.13
CA PHE A 116 -4.43 12.35 18.58
C PHE A 116 -5.76 12.00 19.27
N THR A 117 -6.73 11.58 18.48
CA THR A 117 -8.03 11.15 18.99
C THR A 117 -8.26 9.69 18.62
N LEU A 118 -8.44 8.84 19.63
CA LEU A 118 -8.75 7.42 19.42
C LEU A 118 -10.16 7.29 18.84
N VAL A 119 -10.26 6.61 17.68
CA VAL A 119 -11.53 6.44 16.95
C VAL A 119 -11.97 4.98 16.86
N ASN A 120 -11.03 4.04 16.95
CA ASN A 120 -11.31 2.60 16.93
C ASN A 120 -10.19 1.86 17.66
N ARG A 121 -10.50 0.78 18.37
CA ARG A 121 -9.52 -0.05 19.07
C ARG A 121 -9.02 -1.24 18.27
N ASP A 122 -9.61 -1.50 17.09
CA ASP A 122 -9.12 -2.55 16.21
C ASP A 122 -7.88 -2.08 15.45
N ILE A 123 -6.97 -3.01 15.24
CA ILE A 123 -5.76 -2.80 14.42
C ILE A 123 -6.18 -2.76 12.96
N ILE A 124 -5.77 -1.73 12.23
CA ILE A 124 -6.04 -1.56 10.81
C ILE A 124 -4.77 -1.85 10.01
N TYR A 125 -4.90 -2.70 9.00
CA TYR A 125 -3.78 -3.13 8.14
C TYR A 125 -3.85 -2.55 6.73
N SER A 126 -5.04 -2.12 6.30
CA SER A 126 -5.25 -1.58 4.97
C SER A 126 -6.44 -0.61 4.95
N SER A 127 -6.42 0.33 4.02
CA SER A 127 -7.52 1.26 3.82
C SER A 127 -7.74 1.56 2.34
N LEU A 128 -8.94 2.04 2.01
CA LEU A 128 -9.29 2.53 0.69
C LEU A 128 -10.23 3.73 0.82
N CYS A 129 -9.83 4.88 0.30
CA CYS A 129 -10.71 6.03 0.18
C CYS A 129 -11.77 5.77 -0.89
N ILE A 130 -13.02 6.05 -0.57
CA ILE A 130 -14.17 5.98 -1.45
C ILE A 130 -14.87 7.33 -1.50
N THR A 131 -15.82 7.52 -2.40
CA THR A 131 -16.46 8.83 -2.66
C THR A 131 -17.09 9.44 -1.41
N ASP A 132 -17.76 8.65 -0.57
CA ASP A 132 -18.54 9.08 0.59
C ASP A 132 -17.93 8.70 1.94
N GLY A 133 -16.69 8.20 1.94
CA GLY A 133 -16.05 7.71 3.15
C GLY A 133 -14.70 7.09 2.95
N ILE A 134 -14.33 6.23 3.89
CA ILE A 134 -13.11 5.42 3.84
C ILE A 134 -13.41 4.01 4.37
N LEU A 135 -12.86 3.01 3.70
CA LEU A 135 -12.88 1.62 4.14
C LEU A 135 -11.61 1.31 4.91
N PHE A 136 -11.73 0.53 5.97
CA PHE A 136 -10.62 0.03 6.76
C PHE A 136 -10.73 -1.47 6.94
N GLY A 137 -9.62 -2.17 6.79
CA GLY A 137 -9.51 -3.60 7.00
C GLY A 137 -8.74 -3.94 8.27
N SER A 138 -9.37 -4.74 9.14
CA SER A 138 -8.78 -5.22 10.39
C SER A 138 -8.50 -6.73 10.37
N GLU A 139 -8.30 -7.33 11.55
CA GLU A 139 -8.01 -8.77 11.69
C GLU A 139 -9.10 -9.68 11.13
N ASN A 140 -10.39 -9.30 11.27
CA ASN A 140 -11.51 -10.10 10.79
C ASN A 140 -12.73 -9.26 10.40
N ARG A 141 -12.57 -7.94 10.28
CA ARG A 141 -13.64 -6.99 9.96
C ARG A 141 -13.23 -6.02 8.89
N ILE A 142 -14.24 -5.51 8.21
CA ILE A 142 -14.14 -4.36 7.34
C ILE A 142 -15.02 -3.28 7.95
N TYR A 143 -14.47 -2.09 8.11
CA TYR A 143 -15.19 -0.89 8.56
C TYR A 143 -15.39 0.05 7.38
N LYS A 144 -16.55 0.68 7.31
CA LYS A 144 -16.79 1.85 6.47
C LYS A 144 -17.05 3.05 7.41
N TYR A 145 -16.22 4.06 7.33
CA TYR A 145 -16.48 5.36 7.93
C TYR A 145 -17.21 6.23 6.93
N ASP A 146 -18.41 6.71 7.30
CA ASP A 146 -19.25 7.60 6.50
C ASP A 146 -18.97 9.05 6.90
N TYR A 147 -18.49 9.88 5.96
CA TYR A 147 -18.12 11.27 6.23
C TYR A 147 -19.29 12.14 6.64
N LYS A 148 -20.48 11.91 6.07
CA LYS A 148 -21.69 12.70 6.40
C LYS A 148 -22.23 12.35 7.77
N LYS A 149 -22.29 11.06 8.09
CA LYS A 149 -22.82 10.56 9.37
C LYS A 149 -21.79 10.60 10.50
N ARG A 150 -20.52 10.75 10.17
CA ARG A 150 -19.37 10.66 11.10
C ARG A 150 -19.43 9.40 11.98
N SER A 151 -19.77 8.28 11.35
CA SER A 151 -19.99 7.02 12.05
C SER A 151 -19.44 5.83 11.27
N PHE A 152 -19.13 4.76 11.99
CA PHE A 152 -18.69 3.51 11.44
C PHE A 152 -19.84 2.54 11.23
N LYS A 153 -19.80 1.83 10.11
CA LYS A 153 -20.46 0.54 9.91
C LYS A 153 -19.40 -0.54 9.78
N SER A 154 -19.69 -1.76 10.21
CA SER A 154 -18.74 -2.88 10.05
C SER A 154 -19.42 -4.15 9.58
N ILE A 155 -18.64 -5.01 8.94
CA ILE A 155 -19.00 -6.36 8.56
C ILE A 155 -17.88 -7.33 8.97
N ASN A 156 -18.26 -8.48 9.53
CA ASN A 156 -17.31 -9.54 9.84
C ASN A 156 -17.03 -10.38 8.59
N ILE A 157 -15.77 -10.72 8.38
CA ILE A 157 -15.35 -11.66 7.33
C ILE A 157 -15.51 -13.10 7.85
N LYS A 158 -15.08 -13.34 9.09
CA LYS A 158 -15.25 -14.63 9.78
C LYS A 158 -16.73 -14.94 9.97
N LYS A 159 -17.19 -16.09 9.47
CA LYS A 159 -18.53 -16.59 9.72
C LYS A 159 -18.64 -17.18 11.12
N GLN A 160 -19.87 -17.19 11.68
CA GLN A 160 -20.14 -17.75 13.01
C GLN A 160 -19.83 -19.27 13.10
N GLU A 161 -19.92 -19.96 11.97
CA GLU A 161 -19.66 -21.41 11.84
C GLU A 161 -18.17 -21.78 11.98
N ASP A 162 -17.26 -20.80 11.78
CA ASP A 162 -15.81 -21.01 11.86
C ASP A 162 -15.24 -20.91 13.29
N LYS A 163 -15.99 -21.40 14.28
CA LYS A 163 -15.56 -21.43 15.69
C LYS A 163 -14.25 -22.22 15.83
N GLY A 164 -13.28 -21.63 16.55
CA GLY A 164 -11.99 -22.27 16.83
C GLY A 164 -10.92 -22.13 15.74
N SER A 165 -11.23 -21.55 14.57
CA SER A 165 -10.22 -21.32 13.54
C SER A 165 -9.31 -20.12 13.88
N ASP A 166 -8.06 -20.19 13.41
CA ASP A 166 -7.10 -19.09 13.51
C ASP A 166 -7.67 -17.81 12.88
N VAL A 167 -7.95 -16.81 13.72
CA VAL A 167 -8.55 -15.55 13.28
C VAL A 167 -7.62 -14.77 12.35
N THR A 168 -6.30 -14.99 12.44
CA THR A 168 -5.32 -14.26 11.61
C THR A 168 -5.43 -14.60 10.13
N LYS A 169 -6.08 -15.72 9.76
CA LYS A 169 -6.34 -16.05 8.35
C LYS A 169 -7.25 -15.03 7.66
N TYR A 170 -8.16 -14.41 8.43
CA TYR A 170 -9.15 -13.44 7.93
C TYR A 170 -8.62 -12.00 7.89
N ARG A 171 -7.42 -11.75 8.42
CA ARG A 171 -6.80 -10.42 8.39
C ARG A 171 -6.88 -9.81 6.99
N VAL A 172 -7.46 -8.62 6.91
CA VAL A 172 -7.54 -7.88 5.65
C VAL A 172 -6.18 -7.31 5.32
N GLN A 173 -5.51 -7.93 4.38
CA GLN A 173 -4.15 -7.57 3.99
C GLN A 173 -4.14 -6.38 3.03
N LYS A 174 -5.08 -6.37 2.08
CA LYS A 174 -5.25 -5.26 1.11
C LYS A 174 -6.73 -5.03 0.83
N ILE A 175 -7.10 -3.76 0.71
CA ILE A 175 -8.36 -3.30 0.12
C ILE A 175 -8.00 -2.41 -1.05
N ILE A 176 -8.49 -2.73 -2.24
CA ILE A 176 -8.23 -1.96 -3.46
C ILE A 176 -9.54 -1.67 -4.20
N ALA A 177 -9.57 -0.60 -4.98
CA ALA A 177 -10.73 -0.28 -5.80
C ALA A 177 -10.96 -1.39 -6.84
N PHE A 178 -12.22 -1.83 -7.00
CA PHE A 178 -12.60 -2.87 -7.95
C PHE A 178 -13.55 -2.35 -9.02
N SER A 179 -14.50 -1.52 -8.62
CA SER A 179 -15.40 -0.74 -9.47
C SER A 179 -15.85 0.53 -8.73
N GLU A 180 -16.75 1.30 -9.33
CA GLU A 180 -17.30 2.51 -8.71
C GLU A 180 -18.03 2.28 -7.38
N ARG A 181 -18.46 1.05 -7.11
CA ARG A 181 -19.25 0.67 -5.92
C ARG A 181 -18.66 -0.50 -5.15
N GLU A 182 -17.59 -1.07 -5.66
CA GLU A 182 -17.03 -2.30 -5.12
C GLU A 182 -15.55 -2.15 -4.81
N ALA A 183 -15.13 -2.79 -3.75
CA ALA A 183 -13.74 -2.98 -3.38
C ALA A 183 -13.35 -4.45 -3.41
N LEU A 184 -12.17 -4.75 -3.90
CA LEU A 184 -11.55 -6.06 -3.73
C LEU A 184 -10.92 -6.11 -2.34
N VAL A 185 -11.29 -7.12 -1.57
CA VAL A 185 -10.79 -7.36 -0.22
C VAL A 185 -9.99 -8.64 -0.21
N ALA A 186 -8.69 -8.53 -0.08
CA ALA A 186 -7.78 -9.66 -0.05
C ALA A 186 -7.35 -9.94 1.40
N THR A 187 -7.64 -11.16 1.88
CA THR A 187 -7.30 -11.59 3.23
C THR A 187 -5.98 -12.32 3.26
N ARG A 188 -5.38 -12.43 4.44
CA ARG A 188 -4.07 -13.05 4.62
C ARG A 188 -4.01 -14.50 4.11
N ARG A 189 -5.06 -15.32 4.38
CA ARG A 189 -5.10 -16.75 3.98
C ARG A 189 -6.48 -17.26 3.59
N ASP A 190 -7.56 -16.53 3.91
CA ASP A 190 -8.92 -17.04 3.71
C ASP A 190 -9.42 -16.89 2.28
N GLY A 191 -8.88 -15.94 1.52
CA GLY A 191 -9.21 -15.72 0.12
C GLY A 191 -9.46 -14.27 -0.22
N VAL A 192 -10.09 -14.08 -1.36
CA VAL A 192 -10.39 -12.76 -1.92
C VAL A 192 -11.90 -12.61 -2.06
N TYR A 193 -12.37 -11.42 -1.72
CA TYR A 193 -13.78 -11.05 -1.71
C TYR A 193 -14.01 -9.78 -2.51
N VAL A 194 -15.23 -9.62 -3.00
CA VAL A 194 -15.76 -8.37 -3.51
C VAL A 194 -16.73 -7.80 -2.48
N LEU A 195 -16.48 -6.60 -2.03
CA LEU A 195 -17.32 -5.84 -1.11
C LEU A 195 -18.11 -4.80 -1.89
N ASP A 196 -19.43 -4.92 -1.94
CA ASP A 196 -20.30 -3.79 -2.25
C ASP A 196 -20.34 -2.87 -1.00
N TYR A 197 -19.66 -1.73 -1.08
CA TYR A 197 -19.52 -0.85 0.08
C TYR A 197 -20.70 0.11 0.28
N GLN A 198 -21.71 0.11 -0.58
CA GLN A 198 -22.99 0.80 -0.33
C GLN A 198 -23.90 -0.05 0.55
N THR A 199 -24.03 -1.32 0.21
CA THR A 199 -24.87 -2.28 0.95
C THR A 199 -24.12 -2.98 2.08
N MET A 200 -22.80 -2.92 2.11
CA MET A 200 -21.91 -3.67 2.99
C MET A 200 -22.09 -5.18 2.83
N ARG A 201 -22.33 -5.64 1.60
CA ARG A 201 -22.41 -7.08 1.27
C ARG A 201 -21.08 -7.58 0.76
N LEU A 202 -20.62 -8.67 1.34
CA LEU A 202 -19.36 -9.33 1.00
C LEU A 202 -19.65 -10.63 0.25
N LYS A 203 -19.08 -10.77 -0.95
CA LYS A 203 -19.16 -11.97 -1.77
C LYS A 203 -17.75 -12.54 -1.95
N ARG A 204 -17.55 -13.83 -1.66
CA ARG A 204 -16.29 -14.50 -1.94
C ARG A 204 -16.09 -14.62 -3.45
N LEU A 205 -14.95 -14.15 -3.95
CA LEU A 205 -14.55 -14.28 -5.35
C LEU A 205 -13.86 -15.63 -5.58
N PHE A 206 -12.89 -15.97 -4.73
CA PHE A 206 -12.26 -17.30 -4.66
C PHE A 206 -11.69 -17.57 -3.28
N SER A 207 -11.54 -18.87 -2.96
CA SER A 207 -10.98 -19.31 -1.69
C SER A 207 -9.48 -19.06 -1.63
N GLY A 208 -8.98 -18.75 -0.44
CA GLY A 208 -7.55 -18.62 -0.18
C GLY A 208 -6.85 -19.98 -0.20
N SER A 209 -5.55 -19.91 -0.21
CA SER A 209 -4.63 -21.02 0.02
C SER A 209 -4.00 -20.88 1.42
N ASN A 210 -3.28 -21.89 1.87
CA ASN A 210 -2.49 -21.79 3.10
C ASN A 210 -1.33 -20.77 3.00
N ASN A 211 -1.13 -20.19 1.81
CA ASN A 211 -0.07 -19.21 1.55
C ASN A 211 -0.45 -17.82 2.08
N ILE A 212 0.53 -17.13 2.62
CA ILE A 212 0.36 -15.78 3.17
C ILE A 212 0.35 -14.77 2.04
N LEU A 213 -0.77 -14.06 1.87
CA LEU A 213 -0.87 -12.94 0.92
C LEU A 213 0.05 -11.78 1.36
N GLN A 214 0.79 -11.22 0.42
CA GLN A 214 1.63 -10.04 0.60
C GLN A 214 1.07 -8.83 -0.14
N GLY A 215 0.88 -8.94 -1.44
CA GLY A 215 0.40 -7.89 -2.31
C GLY A 215 -0.86 -8.26 -3.08
N ALA A 216 -1.67 -7.26 -3.41
CA ALA A 216 -2.81 -7.39 -4.31
C ALA A 216 -2.91 -6.12 -5.15
N TYR A 217 -3.15 -6.28 -6.44
CA TYR A 217 -3.28 -5.20 -7.39
C TYR A 217 -4.33 -5.53 -8.46
N LEU A 218 -5.15 -4.55 -8.84
CA LEU A 218 -6.03 -4.63 -10.01
C LEU A 218 -5.42 -3.76 -11.10
N SER A 219 -4.96 -4.38 -12.16
CA SER A 219 -4.34 -3.68 -13.29
C SER A 219 -5.36 -2.95 -14.16
N SER A 220 -4.89 -1.96 -14.91
CA SER A 220 -5.72 -1.17 -15.84
C SER A 220 -6.37 -2.02 -16.93
N ASN A 221 -5.76 -3.15 -17.31
CA ASN A 221 -6.30 -4.12 -18.26
C ASN A 221 -7.30 -5.12 -17.62
N GLY A 222 -7.61 -4.97 -16.33
CA GLY A 222 -8.64 -5.70 -15.62
C GLY A 222 -8.24 -7.04 -15.04
N TYR A 223 -6.95 -7.35 -14.95
CA TYR A 223 -6.45 -8.53 -14.25
C TYR A 223 -6.17 -8.26 -12.77
N ILE A 224 -6.44 -9.25 -11.93
CA ILE A 224 -6.10 -9.23 -10.52
C ILE A 224 -4.76 -9.94 -10.35
N TYR A 225 -3.79 -9.22 -9.81
CA TYR A 225 -2.49 -9.77 -9.45
C TYR A 225 -2.38 -9.92 -7.94
N LEU A 226 -1.98 -11.11 -7.50
CA LEU A 226 -1.77 -11.43 -6.10
C LEU A 226 -0.38 -11.99 -5.91
N SER A 227 0.33 -11.52 -4.91
CA SER A 227 1.59 -12.13 -4.49
C SER A 227 1.41 -12.84 -3.15
N PHE A 228 2.00 -14.03 -3.05
CA PHE A 228 2.01 -14.81 -1.84
C PHE A 228 3.45 -15.08 -1.41
N TRP A 229 3.68 -15.15 -0.10
CA TRP A 229 5.00 -15.32 0.49
C TRP A 229 5.77 -16.50 -0.12
N GLY A 230 6.88 -16.21 -0.81
CA GLY A 230 7.73 -17.20 -1.48
C GLY A 230 7.11 -17.95 -2.66
N GLN A 231 5.91 -17.52 -3.13
CA GLN A 231 5.18 -18.23 -4.18
C GLN A 231 5.16 -17.48 -5.54
N GLY A 232 5.79 -16.31 -5.63
CA GLY A 232 5.76 -15.47 -6.83
C GLY A 232 4.46 -14.70 -7.00
N LEU A 233 4.14 -14.40 -8.26
CA LEU A 233 3.01 -13.59 -8.67
C LEU A 233 1.94 -14.42 -9.37
N PHE A 234 0.70 -14.30 -8.94
CA PHE A 234 -0.47 -14.98 -9.51
C PHE A 234 -1.33 -13.97 -10.25
N CYS A 235 -1.80 -14.34 -11.44
CA CYS A 235 -2.68 -13.56 -12.29
C CYS A 235 -4.05 -14.23 -12.39
N TYR A 236 -5.11 -13.43 -12.20
CA TYR A 236 -6.50 -13.87 -12.30
C TYR A 236 -7.31 -12.90 -13.17
N GLU A 237 -8.37 -13.38 -13.81
CA GLU A 237 -9.41 -12.53 -14.38
C GLU A 237 -10.22 -11.85 -13.25
N LYS A 238 -10.93 -10.77 -13.58
CA LYS A 238 -11.89 -10.13 -12.65
C LYS A 238 -12.95 -11.07 -12.11
N THR A 239 -13.26 -12.13 -12.86
CA THR A 239 -14.20 -13.21 -12.46
C THR A 239 -13.66 -14.09 -11.34
N GLY A 240 -12.36 -14.00 -11.02
CA GLY A 240 -11.67 -14.88 -10.11
C GLY A 240 -11.07 -16.13 -10.75
N LYS A 241 -11.19 -16.30 -12.08
CA LYS A 241 -10.59 -17.40 -12.80
C LYS A 241 -9.07 -17.25 -12.83
N PHE A 242 -8.36 -18.29 -12.40
CA PHE A 242 -6.90 -18.34 -12.47
C PHE A 242 -6.41 -18.38 -13.92
N ILE A 243 -5.38 -17.59 -14.22
CA ILE A 243 -4.76 -17.52 -15.55
C ILE A 243 -3.36 -18.12 -15.50
N LYS A 244 -2.46 -17.53 -14.70
CA LYS A 244 -1.04 -17.90 -14.72
C LYS A 244 -0.39 -17.55 -13.39
N ARG A 245 0.68 -18.29 -13.06
CA ARG A 245 1.62 -18.00 -11.98
C ARG A 245 2.99 -17.71 -12.58
N TYR A 246 3.63 -16.62 -12.13
CA TYR A 246 4.98 -16.24 -12.48
C TYR A 246 5.89 -16.52 -11.29
N THR A 247 6.97 -17.26 -11.54
CA THR A 247 8.00 -17.59 -10.57
C THR A 247 9.38 -17.46 -11.23
N LYS A 248 10.44 -17.40 -10.43
CA LYS A 248 11.82 -17.39 -10.96
C LYS A 248 12.18 -18.64 -11.77
N GLU A 249 11.43 -19.75 -11.59
CA GLU A 249 11.65 -21.00 -12.30
C GLU A 249 10.96 -21.04 -13.68
N ASN A 250 9.94 -20.18 -13.91
CA ASN A 250 9.14 -20.19 -15.15
C ASN A 250 9.03 -18.84 -15.85
N SER A 251 9.73 -17.82 -15.37
CA SER A 251 9.75 -16.45 -15.91
C SER A 251 11.06 -15.74 -15.52
N ASP A 252 11.24 -14.51 -15.99
CA ASP A 252 12.38 -13.64 -15.63
C ASP A 252 12.23 -12.97 -14.26
N LEU A 253 11.27 -13.39 -13.44
CA LEU A 253 11.11 -12.91 -12.07
C LEU A 253 12.37 -13.29 -11.26
N THR A 254 13.04 -12.32 -10.69
CA THR A 254 14.34 -12.52 -10.01
C THR A 254 14.20 -13.19 -8.64
N ASN A 255 13.02 -13.03 -7.98
CA ASN A 255 12.76 -13.64 -6.68
C ASN A 255 11.26 -13.91 -6.47
N ASN A 256 10.92 -15.06 -5.87
CA ASN A 256 9.54 -15.44 -5.59
C ASN A 256 8.90 -14.70 -4.40
N TYR A 257 9.66 -13.92 -3.63
CA TYR A 257 9.16 -13.06 -2.56
C TYR A 257 8.79 -11.69 -3.13
N VAL A 258 7.62 -11.59 -3.77
CA VAL A 258 7.08 -10.32 -4.26
C VAL A 258 6.34 -9.62 -3.13
N LEU A 259 6.83 -8.46 -2.72
CA LEU A 259 6.37 -7.72 -1.54
C LEU A 259 5.25 -6.73 -1.86
N ASP A 260 5.37 -6.03 -3.00
CA ASP A 260 4.35 -5.05 -3.43
C ASP A 260 4.30 -4.96 -4.96
N ILE A 261 3.20 -4.41 -5.48
CA ILE A 261 2.87 -4.35 -6.90
C ILE A 261 2.30 -2.97 -7.19
N VAL A 262 2.82 -2.31 -8.22
CA VAL A 262 2.26 -1.07 -8.75
C VAL A 262 2.26 -1.11 -10.28
N GLU A 263 1.37 -0.36 -10.92
CA GLU A 263 1.34 -0.20 -12.37
C GLU A 263 1.71 1.23 -12.75
N LYS A 264 2.58 1.36 -13.75
CA LYS A 264 2.92 2.63 -14.36
C LYS A 264 3.17 2.44 -15.85
N GLU A 265 2.53 3.27 -16.68
CA GLU A 265 2.70 3.28 -18.14
C GLU A 265 2.44 1.92 -18.81
N GLY A 266 1.45 1.15 -18.28
CA GLY A 266 1.07 -0.17 -18.79
C GLY A 266 1.95 -1.33 -18.31
N PHE A 267 2.98 -1.05 -17.51
CA PHE A 267 3.86 -2.07 -16.93
C PHE A 267 3.57 -2.29 -15.45
N LEU A 268 3.59 -3.54 -15.02
CA LEU A 268 3.61 -3.85 -13.59
C LEU A 268 5.04 -3.83 -13.06
N TRP A 269 5.23 -3.09 -11.99
CA TRP A 269 6.48 -3.01 -11.24
C TRP A 269 6.33 -3.78 -9.94
N LEU A 270 7.23 -4.72 -9.73
CA LEU A 270 7.20 -5.68 -8.63
C LEU A 270 8.40 -5.42 -7.72
N ALA A 271 8.15 -5.06 -6.47
CA ALA A 271 9.19 -5.03 -5.45
C ALA A 271 9.42 -6.45 -4.92
N THR A 272 10.66 -6.91 -4.85
CA THR A 272 11.00 -8.26 -4.37
C THR A 272 11.98 -8.21 -3.21
N ASP A 273 11.92 -9.22 -2.34
CA ASP A 273 12.86 -9.39 -1.23
C ASP A 273 14.19 -9.95 -1.75
N GLY A 274 15.22 -9.12 -1.78
CA GLY A 274 16.57 -9.49 -2.24
C GLY A 274 16.73 -9.65 -3.77
N GLY A 275 15.67 -9.52 -4.57
CA GLY A 275 15.73 -9.61 -6.04
C GLY A 275 15.57 -8.26 -6.77
N GLY A 276 15.53 -7.14 -6.02
CA GLY A 276 15.37 -5.81 -6.58
C GLY A 276 13.97 -5.53 -7.12
N ILE A 277 13.89 -4.73 -8.18
CA ILE A 277 12.64 -4.35 -8.85
C ILE A 277 12.53 -5.10 -10.17
N ASN A 278 11.40 -5.73 -10.42
CA ASN A 278 11.08 -6.43 -11.66
C ASN A 278 9.98 -5.68 -12.43
N ARG A 279 10.03 -5.72 -13.75
CA ARG A 279 9.00 -5.16 -14.63
C ARG A 279 8.36 -6.28 -15.43
N LEU A 280 7.03 -6.38 -15.37
CA LEU A 280 6.22 -7.29 -16.21
C LEU A 280 5.45 -6.46 -17.24
N GLU A 281 5.52 -6.90 -18.50
CA GLU A 281 4.80 -6.32 -19.65
C GLU A 281 3.41 -6.94 -19.82
#